data_984779f2665c00ada3312494bbabc45e
#
_entry.id   984779f2665c00ada3312494bbabc45e
#
_cell.length_a   1.000
_cell.length_b   1.000
_cell.length_c   1.000
_cell.angle_alpha   90.00
_cell.angle_beta   90.00
_cell.angle_gamma   90.00
#
_symmetry.space_group_name_H-M   'P 1'
#
loop_
_entity.id
_entity.type
_entity.pdbx_description
1 polymer ?
#
loop_
_entity_poly.entity_id
_entity_poly.type
_entity_poly.pdbx_seq_one_letter_code
_entity_poly.pdbx_strand_id
1 'polypeptide(L)'
;MKMFRLAIALLAGLALAAPILADEEKVPLDKLPAKVTAAVKEKFKDGELVSALKEVADGKTLFEVQLKHKGHAVDVTVTEDGTITVIEKEITAKDLPKAVAAAVEEKFPKATWKKVEEITKGEKITFEVLLTTADKKEFEVVLDPSGKIIETEEKKEEKKDK
;
A
#
# COMPACT_ATOMS: atom_id res chain seq x y z
N MET A 1 16.75 7.40 0.69
CA MET A 1 15.61 6.71 0.07
C MET A 1 14.43 6.98 1.01
N LYS A 2 13.51 7.83 0.60
CA LYS A 2 12.37 8.21 1.45
C LYS A 2 11.36 7.08 1.37
N MET A 3 11.10 6.46 2.50
CA MET A 3 9.99 5.51 2.64
C MET A 3 8.68 6.29 2.48
N PHE A 4 7.93 5.97 1.45
CA PHE A 4 6.57 6.46 1.28
C PHE A 4 5.71 5.79 2.35
N ARG A 5 5.16 6.61 3.24
CA ARG A 5 4.18 6.15 4.22
C ARG A 5 2.85 6.01 3.49
N LEU A 6 2.44 4.79 3.24
CA LEU A 6 1.08 4.50 2.86
C LEU A 6 0.27 4.46 4.15
N ALA A 7 -0.56 5.47 4.38
CA ALA A 7 -1.58 5.37 5.42
C ALA A 7 -2.63 4.40 4.91
N ILE A 8 -2.63 3.17 5.43
CA ILE A 8 -3.72 2.22 5.18
C ILE A 8 -4.97 2.83 5.82
N ALA A 9 -5.76 3.56 5.02
CA ALA A 9 -7.09 3.96 5.43
C ALA A 9 -7.94 2.69 5.56
N LEU A 10 -8.08 2.24 6.80
CA LEU A 10 -9.00 1.15 7.13
C LEU A 10 -10.41 1.62 6.77
N LEU A 11 -10.98 1.10 5.67
CA LEU A 11 -12.39 1.27 5.34
C LEU A 11 -13.26 0.61 6.42
N ALA A 12 -13.44 1.30 7.53
CA ALA A 12 -14.52 1.06 8.48
C ALA A 12 -15.34 2.34 8.55
N GLY A 13 -16.65 2.23 8.35
CA GLY A 13 -17.62 3.31 8.22
C GLY A 13 -17.47 4.41 9.27
N LEU A 14 -17.60 5.61 8.76
CA LEU A 14 -18.04 6.87 9.35
C LEU A 14 -17.93 6.99 10.89
N ALA A 15 -16.74 7.22 11.38
CA ALA A 15 -16.47 7.91 12.63
C ALA A 15 -15.27 8.81 12.39
N LEU A 16 -15.44 10.12 12.61
CA LEU A 16 -14.37 11.11 12.69
C LEU A 16 -13.44 10.75 13.88
N ALA A 17 -12.62 9.75 13.71
CA ALA A 17 -11.49 9.51 14.58
C ALA A 17 -10.26 10.12 13.89
N ALA A 18 -9.64 11.08 14.59
CA ALA A 18 -8.33 11.58 14.20
C ALA A 18 -7.39 10.39 13.94
N PRO A 19 -6.53 10.45 12.91
CA PRO A 19 -5.55 9.39 12.72
C PRO A 19 -4.71 9.29 14.00
N ILE A 20 -4.85 8.19 14.71
CA ILE A 20 -3.89 7.83 15.73
C ILE A 20 -2.62 7.57 14.96
N LEU A 21 -1.63 8.44 15.09
CA LEU A 21 -0.29 8.21 14.58
C LEU A 21 0.19 6.92 15.26
N ALA A 22 0.05 5.81 14.59
CA ALA A 22 0.63 4.56 15.03
C ALA A 22 2.15 4.76 15.05
N ASP A 23 2.79 4.48 16.19
CA ASP A 23 4.24 4.48 16.29
C ASP A 23 4.76 3.30 15.46
N GLU A 24 5.29 3.63 14.27
CA GLU A 24 5.97 2.66 13.41
C GLU A 24 7.37 2.42 13.94
N GLU A 25 7.67 1.20 14.34
CA GLU A 25 8.99 0.78 14.79
C GLU A 25 9.66 -0.09 13.73
N LYS A 26 10.90 0.25 13.34
CA LYS A 26 11.70 -0.62 12.48
C LYS A 26 12.09 -1.89 13.20
N VAL A 27 11.78 -3.03 12.60
CA VAL A 27 12.13 -4.34 13.13
C VAL A 27 13.24 -4.96 12.28
N PRO A 28 14.39 -5.33 12.88
CA PRO A 28 15.40 -6.12 12.16
C PRO A 28 14.78 -7.43 11.66
N LEU A 29 15.11 -7.84 10.42
CA LEU A 29 14.51 -9.01 9.79
C LEU A 29 14.73 -10.31 10.60
N ASP A 30 15.84 -10.40 11.31
CA ASP A 30 16.17 -11.53 12.21
C ASP A 30 15.39 -11.50 13.53
N LYS A 31 14.67 -10.41 13.81
CA LYS A 31 13.82 -10.22 15.00
C LYS A 31 12.32 -10.33 14.71
N LEU A 32 11.96 -10.54 13.44
CA LEU A 32 10.58 -10.81 13.08
C LEU A 32 10.06 -12.06 13.78
N PRO A 33 8.79 -12.10 14.23
CA PRO A 33 8.19 -13.32 14.75
C PRO A 33 8.29 -14.45 13.74
N ALA A 34 8.59 -15.66 14.21
CA ALA A 34 8.78 -16.82 13.34
C ALA A 34 7.55 -17.10 12.45
N LYS A 35 6.34 -16.89 12.98
CA LYS A 35 5.09 -17.07 12.24
C LYS A 35 4.93 -16.06 11.10
N VAL A 36 5.32 -14.78 11.32
CA VAL A 36 5.31 -13.73 10.30
C VAL A 36 6.27 -14.08 9.18
N THR A 37 7.52 -14.43 9.54
CA THR A 37 8.54 -14.82 8.56
C THR A 37 8.11 -16.07 7.76
N ALA A 38 7.52 -17.05 8.42
CA ALA A 38 7.05 -18.28 7.78
C ALA A 38 5.93 -17.99 6.78
N ALA A 39 4.92 -17.19 7.17
CA ALA A 39 3.80 -16.83 6.30
C ALA A 39 4.24 -16.09 5.04
N VAL A 40 5.15 -15.09 5.19
CA VAL A 40 5.67 -14.35 4.04
C VAL A 40 6.49 -15.25 3.11
N LYS A 41 7.38 -16.10 3.65
CA LYS A 41 8.19 -17.03 2.86
C LYS A 41 7.38 -18.13 2.19
N GLU A 42 6.30 -18.59 2.81
CA GLU A 42 5.39 -19.55 2.21
C GLU A 42 4.64 -18.93 1.01
N LYS A 43 4.14 -17.70 1.17
CA LYS A 43 3.41 -16.97 0.12
C LYS A 43 4.32 -16.55 -1.02
N PHE A 44 5.54 -16.12 -0.71
CA PHE A 44 6.53 -15.57 -1.65
C PHE A 44 7.83 -16.36 -1.58
N LYS A 45 7.82 -17.62 -2.06
CA LYS A 45 8.93 -18.58 -1.91
C LYS A 45 10.29 -18.05 -2.37
N ASP A 46 10.31 -17.27 -3.46
CA ASP A 46 11.53 -16.69 -4.03
C ASP A 46 11.66 -15.18 -3.68
N GLY A 47 10.92 -14.71 -2.68
CA GLY A 47 10.92 -13.31 -2.26
C GLY A 47 12.15 -12.97 -1.43
N GLU A 48 12.82 -11.87 -1.78
CA GLU A 48 13.92 -11.28 -1.02
C GLU A 48 13.36 -10.26 -0.02
N LEU A 49 13.44 -10.54 1.27
CA LEU A 49 13.02 -9.59 2.32
C LEU A 49 13.96 -8.38 2.34
N VAL A 50 13.41 -7.18 2.36
CA VAL A 50 14.14 -5.92 2.32
C VAL A 50 14.13 -5.21 3.66
N SER A 51 12.96 -5.05 4.26
CA SER A 51 12.77 -4.36 5.55
C SER A 51 11.48 -4.81 6.22
N ALA A 52 11.33 -4.47 7.49
CA ALA A 52 10.09 -4.67 8.21
C ALA A 52 9.83 -3.53 9.18
N LEU A 53 8.54 -3.21 9.35
CA LEU A 53 8.01 -2.29 10.34
C LEU A 53 7.04 -3.03 11.24
N LYS A 54 6.96 -2.59 12.48
CA LYS A 54 5.92 -2.99 13.43
C LYS A 54 5.02 -1.79 13.68
N GLU A 55 3.75 -2.02 13.65
CA GLU A 55 2.72 -1.03 13.95
C GLU A 55 1.73 -1.60 14.96
N VAL A 56 1.16 -0.75 15.79
CA VAL A 56 0.05 -1.13 16.67
C VAL A 56 -1.18 -0.32 16.24
N ALA A 57 -2.14 -1.00 15.61
CA ALA A 57 -3.38 -0.40 15.16
C ALA A 57 -4.57 -1.13 15.82
N ASP A 58 -5.50 -0.37 16.41
CA ASP A 58 -6.70 -0.91 17.09
C ASP A 58 -6.36 -1.99 18.16
N GLY A 59 -5.25 -1.81 18.88
CA GLY A 59 -4.79 -2.76 19.90
C GLY A 59 -4.22 -4.08 19.33
N LYS A 60 -4.01 -4.17 18.02
CA LYS A 60 -3.40 -5.31 17.34
C LYS A 60 -2.00 -4.94 16.86
N THR A 61 -1.06 -5.85 17.07
CA THR A 61 0.28 -5.74 16.49
C THR A 61 0.25 -6.25 15.05
N LEU A 62 0.70 -5.41 14.13
CA LEU A 62 0.86 -5.71 12.71
C LEU A 62 2.34 -5.59 12.34
N PHE A 63 2.76 -6.37 11.36
CA PHE A 63 4.08 -6.27 10.76
C PHE A 63 3.90 -6.00 9.26
N GLU A 64 4.45 -4.89 8.79
CA GLU A 64 4.60 -4.62 7.37
C GLU A 64 5.97 -5.13 6.92
N VAL A 65 5.98 -6.11 6.03
CA VAL A 65 7.20 -6.72 5.52
C VAL A 65 7.35 -6.36 4.05
N GLN A 66 8.40 -5.60 3.75
CA GLN A 66 8.77 -5.25 2.38
C GLN A 66 9.65 -6.31 1.78
N LEU A 67 9.35 -6.73 0.57
CA LEU A 67 10.15 -7.70 -0.18
C LEU A 67 10.19 -7.39 -1.67
N LYS A 68 11.17 -7.98 -2.35
CA LYS A 68 11.21 -8.05 -3.82
C LYS A 68 10.79 -9.44 -4.26
N HIS A 69 9.83 -9.53 -5.16
CA HIS A 69 9.38 -10.80 -5.72
C HIS A 69 9.17 -10.68 -7.23
N LYS A 70 9.91 -11.49 -8.01
CA LYS A 70 9.84 -11.51 -9.48
C LYS A 70 10.00 -10.12 -10.13
N GLY A 71 10.88 -9.30 -9.56
CA GLY A 71 11.18 -7.96 -10.06
C GLY A 71 10.24 -6.85 -9.60
N HIS A 72 9.19 -7.17 -8.83
CA HIS A 72 8.26 -6.20 -8.24
C HIS A 72 8.57 -5.95 -6.77
N ALA A 73 8.34 -4.72 -6.32
CA ALA A 73 8.24 -4.43 -4.90
C ALA A 73 6.89 -4.95 -4.38
N VAL A 74 6.90 -5.55 -3.21
CA VAL A 74 5.70 -6.06 -2.54
C VAL A 74 5.78 -5.70 -1.07
N ASP A 75 4.71 -5.14 -0.54
CA ASP A 75 4.52 -4.89 0.88
C ASP A 75 3.43 -5.83 1.41
N VAL A 76 3.70 -6.51 2.52
CA VAL A 76 2.81 -7.52 3.09
C VAL A 76 2.53 -7.17 4.53
N THR A 77 1.27 -6.89 4.86
CA THR A 77 0.83 -6.71 6.24
C THR A 77 0.42 -8.04 6.83
N VAL A 78 1.04 -8.38 7.95
CA VAL A 78 0.87 -9.68 8.63
C VAL A 78 0.62 -9.45 10.12
N THR A 79 -0.36 -10.14 10.69
CA THR A 79 -0.57 -10.16 12.13
C THR A 79 0.51 -11.00 12.84
N GLU A 80 0.68 -10.82 14.14
CA GLU A 80 1.70 -11.54 14.92
C GLU A 80 1.55 -13.08 14.87
N ASP A 81 0.34 -13.57 14.65
CA ASP A 81 0.05 -15.00 14.51
C ASP A 81 0.33 -15.55 13.11
N GLY A 82 0.78 -14.71 12.16
CA GLY A 82 1.13 -15.08 10.81
C GLY A 82 0.00 -14.98 9.79
N THR A 83 -1.13 -14.35 10.12
CA THR A 83 -2.21 -14.13 9.16
C THR A 83 -1.87 -12.94 8.27
N ILE A 84 -1.76 -13.16 6.96
CA ILE A 84 -1.60 -12.08 5.97
C ILE A 84 -2.95 -11.37 5.79
N THR A 85 -2.96 -10.07 6.03
CA THR A 85 -4.17 -9.24 5.96
C THR A 85 -4.23 -8.39 4.70
N VAL A 86 -3.08 -7.87 4.25
CA VAL A 86 -2.97 -7.04 3.04
C VAL A 86 -1.72 -7.43 2.27
N ILE A 87 -1.80 -7.43 0.95
CA ILE A 87 -0.67 -7.52 0.03
C ILE A 87 -0.78 -6.35 -0.93
N GLU A 88 0.24 -5.53 -1.01
CA GLU A 88 0.40 -4.42 -1.95
C GLU A 88 1.54 -4.77 -2.89
N LYS A 89 1.23 -4.90 -4.16
CA LYS A 89 2.21 -5.26 -5.18
C LYS A 89 2.35 -4.13 -6.18
N GLU A 90 3.55 -3.56 -6.28
CA GLU A 90 3.83 -2.62 -7.35
C GLU A 90 3.75 -3.31 -8.71
N ILE A 91 2.99 -2.72 -9.62
CA ILE A 91 2.78 -3.19 -10.99
C ILE A 91 3.08 -2.07 -11.98
N THR A 92 3.16 -2.40 -13.26
CA THR A 92 3.27 -1.36 -14.28
C THR A 92 1.89 -0.90 -14.75
N ALA A 93 1.80 0.31 -15.31
CA ALA A 93 0.54 0.82 -15.88
C ALA A 93 -0.07 -0.12 -16.93
N LYS A 94 0.76 -0.96 -17.59
CA LYS A 94 0.32 -1.93 -18.60
C LYS A 94 -0.39 -3.14 -18.00
N ASP A 95 -0.14 -3.41 -16.71
CA ASP A 95 -0.73 -4.55 -15.99
C ASP A 95 -2.10 -4.20 -15.40
N LEU A 96 -2.47 -2.90 -15.41
CA LEU A 96 -3.80 -2.48 -14.97
C LEU A 96 -4.91 -3.01 -15.88
N PRO A 97 -6.07 -3.36 -15.31
CA PRO A 97 -7.28 -3.56 -16.10
C PRO A 97 -7.57 -2.29 -16.93
N LYS A 98 -7.99 -2.49 -18.19
CA LYS A 98 -8.28 -1.36 -19.11
C LYS A 98 -9.30 -0.38 -18.53
N ALA A 99 -10.30 -0.89 -17.81
CA ALA A 99 -11.32 -0.05 -17.18
C ALA A 99 -10.74 0.86 -16.10
N VAL A 100 -9.77 0.36 -15.31
CA VAL A 100 -9.07 1.14 -14.28
C VAL A 100 -8.24 2.24 -14.93
N ALA A 101 -7.41 1.88 -15.91
CA ALA A 101 -6.58 2.86 -16.62
C ALA A 101 -7.44 3.96 -17.26
N ALA A 102 -8.53 3.60 -17.96
CA ALA A 102 -9.43 4.56 -18.60
C ALA A 102 -10.10 5.50 -17.59
N ALA A 103 -10.54 4.99 -16.44
CA ALA A 103 -11.17 5.82 -15.41
C ALA A 103 -10.21 6.85 -14.81
N VAL A 104 -8.93 6.45 -14.59
CA VAL A 104 -7.91 7.39 -14.11
C VAL A 104 -7.59 8.45 -15.16
N GLU A 105 -7.42 8.07 -16.43
CA GLU A 105 -7.14 9.00 -17.53
C GLU A 105 -8.30 9.99 -17.75
N GLU A 106 -9.55 9.53 -17.64
CA GLU A 106 -10.73 10.39 -17.77
C GLU A 106 -10.80 11.43 -16.64
N LYS A 107 -10.59 10.99 -15.39
CA LYS A 107 -10.68 11.87 -14.23
C LYS A 107 -9.49 12.81 -14.08
N PHE A 108 -8.29 12.35 -14.44
CA PHE A 108 -7.03 13.09 -14.32
C PHE A 108 -6.30 13.18 -15.67
N PRO A 109 -6.86 13.88 -16.65
CA PRO A 109 -6.25 13.97 -17.98
C PRO A 109 -4.85 14.61 -17.89
N LYS A 110 -3.90 14.03 -18.62
CA LYS A 110 -2.49 14.47 -18.66
C LYS A 110 -1.73 14.36 -17.33
N ALA A 111 -2.25 13.63 -16.35
CA ALA A 111 -1.50 13.35 -15.13
C ALA A 111 -0.30 12.45 -15.41
N THR A 112 0.76 12.63 -14.62
CA THR A 112 1.92 11.74 -14.60
C THR A 112 1.73 10.71 -13.49
N TRP A 113 1.63 9.45 -13.85
CA TRP A 113 1.52 8.36 -12.88
C TRP A 113 2.90 8.08 -12.28
N LYS A 114 2.98 8.05 -10.97
CA LYS A 114 4.21 7.88 -10.18
C LYS A 114 4.39 6.44 -9.71
N LYS A 115 3.31 5.84 -9.24
CA LYS A 115 3.27 4.48 -8.71
C LYS A 115 1.91 3.86 -9.04
N VAL A 116 1.91 2.59 -9.28
CA VAL A 116 0.69 1.80 -9.52
C VAL A 116 0.80 0.52 -8.71
N GLU A 117 -0.22 0.20 -7.95
CA GLU A 117 -0.25 -0.99 -7.10
C GLU A 117 -1.54 -1.78 -7.28
N GLU A 118 -1.39 -3.09 -7.18
CA GLU A 118 -2.48 -4.03 -6.96
C GLU A 118 -2.53 -4.36 -5.47
N ILE A 119 -3.67 -4.09 -4.83
CA ILE A 119 -3.87 -4.30 -3.41
C ILE A 119 -4.85 -5.45 -3.22
N THR A 120 -4.40 -6.49 -2.52
CA THR A 120 -5.24 -7.63 -2.15
C THR A 120 -5.50 -7.62 -0.66
N LYS A 121 -6.79 -7.57 -0.26
CA LYS A 121 -7.25 -7.66 1.13
C LYS A 121 -8.31 -8.76 1.25
N GLY A 122 -7.90 -9.90 1.80
CA GLY A 122 -8.74 -11.10 1.75
C GLY A 122 -9.00 -11.53 0.31
N GLU A 123 -10.26 -11.56 -0.10
CA GLU A 123 -10.67 -11.87 -1.49
C GLU A 123 -10.85 -10.62 -2.36
N LYS A 124 -10.76 -9.43 -1.77
CA LYS A 124 -10.97 -8.17 -2.48
C LYS A 124 -9.67 -7.71 -3.13
N ILE A 125 -9.76 -7.37 -4.42
CA ILE A 125 -8.68 -6.73 -5.18
C ILE A 125 -9.10 -5.29 -5.47
N THR A 126 -8.17 -4.34 -5.27
CA THR A 126 -8.28 -2.95 -5.69
C THR A 126 -6.97 -2.53 -6.34
N PHE A 127 -7.01 -1.40 -7.03
CA PHE A 127 -5.84 -0.80 -7.66
C PHE A 127 -5.66 0.60 -7.10
N GLU A 128 -4.43 0.95 -6.78
CA GLU A 128 -4.06 2.27 -6.36
C GLU A 128 -3.15 2.92 -7.38
N VAL A 129 -3.42 4.16 -7.71
CA VAL A 129 -2.60 4.97 -8.61
C VAL A 129 -2.21 6.26 -7.91
N LEU A 130 -0.92 6.40 -7.61
CA LEU A 130 -0.33 7.65 -7.19
C LEU A 130 0.04 8.45 -8.43
N LEU A 131 -0.47 9.67 -8.56
CA LEU A 131 -0.28 10.51 -9.73
C LEU A 131 -0.03 11.97 -9.37
N THR A 132 0.59 12.70 -10.30
CA THR A 132 0.75 14.15 -10.23
C THR A 132 0.03 14.78 -11.40
N THR A 133 -0.86 15.71 -11.13
CA THR A 133 -1.62 16.47 -12.12
C THR A 133 -0.76 17.56 -12.77
N ALA A 134 -1.25 18.16 -13.85
CA ALA A 134 -0.54 19.24 -14.57
C ALA A 134 -0.28 20.49 -13.70
N ASP A 135 -1.13 20.76 -12.72
CA ASP A 135 -0.99 21.83 -11.71
C ASP A 135 -0.13 21.41 -10.49
N LYS A 136 0.58 20.27 -10.61
CA LYS A 136 1.54 19.73 -9.62
C LYS A 136 0.94 19.25 -8.30
N LYS A 137 -0.34 18.98 -8.27
CA LYS A 137 -0.98 18.35 -7.13
C LYS A 137 -0.78 16.83 -7.20
N GLU A 138 -0.54 16.21 -6.06
CA GLU A 138 -0.45 14.76 -5.95
C GLU A 138 -1.78 14.17 -5.46
N PHE A 139 -2.21 13.11 -6.12
CA PHE A 139 -3.41 12.37 -5.76
C PHE A 139 -3.09 10.89 -5.66
N GLU A 140 -3.71 10.27 -4.68
CA GLU A 140 -3.84 8.81 -4.56
C GLU A 140 -5.27 8.43 -4.91
N VAL A 141 -5.42 7.51 -5.85
CA VAL A 141 -6.72 7.11 -6.39
C VAL A 141 -6.87 5.62 -6.25
N VAL A 142 -7.88 5.18 -5.51
CA VAL A 142 -8.19 3.76 -5.31
C VAL A 142 -9.42 3.38 -6.15
N LEU A 143 -9.29 2.30 -6.93
CA LEU A 143 -10.34 1.82 -7.82
C LEU A 143 -10.59 0.32 -7.63
N ASP A 144 -11.81 -0.11 -7.91
CA ASP A 144 -12.08 -1.53 -8.09
C ASP A 144 -11.70 -2.02 -9.51
N PRO A 145 -11.68 -3.34 -9.76
CA PRO A 145 -11.30 -3.87 -11.07
C PRO A 145 -12.20 -3.43 -12.24
N SER A 146 -13.39 -2.92 -11.96
CA SER A 146 -14.33 -2.40 -12.98
C SER A 146 -14.01 -0.96 -13.40
N GLY A 147 -13.06 -0.30 -12.71
CA GLY A 147 -12.71 1.10 -12.91
C GLY A 147 -13.54 2.07 -12.09
N LYS A 148 -14.39 1.58 -11.18
CA LYS A 148 -15.12 2.44 -10.27
C LYS A 148 -14.16 3.01 -9.24
N ILE A 149 -14.05 4.33 -9.17
CA ILE A 149 -13.27 5.03 -8.15
C ILE A 149 -13.94 4.84 -6.80
N ILE A 150 -13.20 4.29 -5.84
CA ILE A 150 -13.63 4.04 -4.46
C ILE A 150 -13.23 5.22 -3.59
N GLU A 151 -11.99 5.71 -3.79
CA GLU A 151 -11.41 6.77 -2.99
C GLU A 151 -10.52 7.69 -3.84
N THR A 152 -10.40 8.93 -3.43
CA THR A 152 -9.45 9.89 -4.01
C THR A 152 -8.97 10.80 -2.89
N GLU A 153 -7.68 10.79 -2.64
CA GLU A 153 -7.04 11.64 -1.63
C GLU A 153 -6.04 12.59 -2.29
N GLU A 154 -6.12 13.89 -1.98
CA GLU A 154 -5.08 14.86 -2.34
C GLU A 154 -3.98 14.81 -1.28
N LYS A 155 -2.78 14.37 -1.68
CA LYS A 155 -1.62 14.37 -0.78
C LYS A 155 -1.11 15.79 -0.60
N LYS A 156 -1.16 16.29 0.63
CA LYS A 156 -0.56 17.58 0.97
C LYS A 156 0.96 17.45 0.96
N GLU A 157 1.66 18.36 0.27
CA GLU A 157 3.11 18.45 0.43
C GLU A 157 3.45 18.68 1.89
N GLU A 158 4.15 17.74 2.51
CA GLU A 158 4.78 17.99 3.81
C GLU A 158 5.77 19.14 3.61
N LYS A 159 5.47 20.31 4.16
CA LYS A 159 6.42 21.42 4.22
C LYS A 159 7.65 20.90 4.96
N LYS A 160 8.75 20.78 4.24
CA LYS A 160 10.06 20.58 4.86
C LYS A 160 10.37 21.88 5.61
N ASP A 161 10.21 21.84 6.94
CA ASP A 161 10.86 22.83 7.78
C ASP A 161 12.37 22.71 7.55
N LYS A 162 12.93 23.85 7.11
CA LYS A 162 14.37 24.03 6.88
C LYS A 162 15.07 24.25 8.20
#